data_3072ec41540f02eba81d9652b44eae8c
#
_entry.id   3072ec41540f02eba81d9652b44eae8c
#
_cell.length_a   1.000
_cell.length_b   1.000
_cell.length_c   1.000
_cell.angle_alpha   90.00
_cell.angle_beta   90.00
_cell.angle_gamma   90.00
#
_symmetry.space_group_name_H-M   'P 1'
#
loop_
_entity.id
_entity.type
_entity.pdbx_description
1 polymer ?
#
loop_
_entity_poly.entity_id
_entity_poly.type
_entity_poly.pdbx_seq_one_letter_code
_entity_poly.pdbx_strand_id
1 'polypeptide(L)'
;PERVQELSGVTPETLEELAAVYGDPKTKVMSLWCMGMNQHTRGTWINNLVYNLHLLTGKISSPGNSPFSLTGQPSACGTCREVGTFTHRLPADMVVMNPDHRAKAEEIWGVPGGTIPDKPSYSAIEMMRALDRGDVTFFWSMTTNPFQSYPKLNRYRGGALKDGRFIVVSDVYPNRSTEVADVVLPAAMWVEKEGAFGNGERRTQFWRKMVDAPGDSKSDLWQILEFAKRMGHGALFERSFQGHDIPREHRSSDASLAWNAYVEKGLFEEYRRFGSGHGHDLAPFDAYHKTRGLRWPVVDGKETVIRYREGYDPYVPKGAGVSFYGNKAAAGRAVVWLRP
;
A
#
# COMPACT_ATOMS: atom_id res chain seq x y z
N PRO A 1 -14.84 3.77 -34.81
CA PRO A 1 -15.82 2.81 -34.21
C PRO A 1 -15.71 1.42 -34.82
N GLU A 2 -15.68 1.26 -36.15
CA GLU A 2 -15.69 -0.03 -36.88
C GLU A 2 -14.50 -0.93 -36.46
N ARG A 3 -13.30 -0.37 -36.31
CA ARG A 3 -12.13 -1.10 -35.84
C ARG A 3 -12.28 -1.61 -34.40
N VAL A 4 -13.00 -0.88 -33.57
CA VAL A 4 -13.29 -1.32 -32.19
C VAL A 4 -14.25 -2.51 -32.21
N GLN A 5 -15.27 -2.44 -33.06
CA GLN A 5 -16.20 -3.56 -33.23
C GLN A 5 -15.51 -4.84 -33.74
N GLU A 6 -14.62 -4.70 -34.71
CA GLU A 6 -13.84 -5.82 -35.25
C GLU A 6 -12.99 -6.51 -34.17
N LEU A 7 -12.37 -5.71 -33.28
CA LEU A 7 -11.44 -6.21 -32.23
C LEU A 7 -12.11 -6.68 -30.96
N SER A 8 -13.24 -6.08 -30.59
CA SER A 8 -13.87 -6.28 -29.27
C SER A 8 -15.31 -6.82 -29.35
N GLY A 9 -15.95 -6.73 -30.47
CA GLY A 9 -17.39 -7.03 -30.68
C GLY A 9 -18.31 -5.91 -30.14
N VAL A 10 -17.77 -4.81 -29.62
CA VAL A 10 -18.57 -3.65 -29.18
C VAL A 10 -18.99 -2.84 -30.41
N THR A 11 -20.29 -2.66 -30.59
CA THR A 11 -20.83 -1.94 -31.78
C THR A 11 -20.61 -0.43 -31.66
N PRO A 12 -20.62 0.30 -32.82
CA PRO A 12 -20.56 1.76 -32.81
C PRO A 12 -21.67 2.41 -31.96
N GLU A 13 -22.90 1.89 -32.06
CA GLU A 13 -24.05 2.40 -31.31
C GLU A 13 -23.83 2.31 -29.79
N THR A 14 -23.28 1.18 -29.29
CA THR A 14 -22.94 0.99 -27.89
C THR A 14 -21.88 1.99 -27.46
N LEU A 15 -20.88 2.29 -28.28
CA LEU A 15 -19.86 3.29 -27.99
C LEU A 15 -20.45 4.71 -27.92
N GLU A 16 -21.39 5.04 -28.82
CA GLU A 16 -22.08 6.33 -28.84
C GLU A 16 -22.96 6.49 -27.58
N GLU A 17 -23.70 5.45 -27.19
CA GLU A 17 -24.47 5.44 -25.94
C GLU A 17 -23.57 5.67 -24.71
N LEU A 18 -22.44 4.98 -24.64
CA LEU A 18 -21.47 5.15 -23.55
C LEU A 18 -20.89 6.57 -23.54
N ALA A 19 -20.54 7.11 -24.71
CA ALA A 19 -20.04 8.47 -24.84
C ALA A 19 -21.08 9.51 -24.42
N ALA A 20 -22.36 9.30 -24.75
CA ALA A 20 -23.45 10.14 -24.35
C ALA A 20 -23.62 10.17 -22.81
N VAL A 21 -23.54 9.00 -22.15
CA VAL A 21 -23.60 8.90 -20.67
C VAL A 21 -22.45 9.67 -20.01
N TYR A 22 -21.23 9.53 -20.51
CA TYR A 22 -20.09 10.30 -19.98
C TYR A 22 -20.18 11.80 -20.33
N GLY A 23 -20.72 12.15 -21.52
CA GLY A 23 -20.85 13.52 -21.99
C GLY A 23 -21.97 14.33 -21.34
N ASP A 24 -23.01 13.68 -20.84
CA ASP A 24 -24.13 14.37 -20.20
C ASP A 24 -23.72 15.00 -18.84
N PRO A 25 -23.74 16.31 -18.69
CA PRO A 25 -23.33 16.99 -17.46
C PRO A 25 -24.24 16.69 -16.25
N LYS A 26 -25.46 16.22 -16.48
CA LYS A 26 -26.43 15.90 -15.44
C LYS A 26 -26.26 14.49 -14.91
N THR A 27 -25.78 13.57 -15.73
CA THR A 27 -25.54 12.18 -15.36
C THR A 27 -24.27 12.05 -14.51
N LYS A 28 -24.36 11.37 -13.40
CA LYS A 28 -23.21 11.02 -12.57
C LYS A 28 -22.70 9.64 -12.96
N VAL A 29 -21.37 9.51 -13.05
CA VAL A 29 -20.74 8.27 -13.50
C VAL A 29 -19.66 7.83 -12.51
N MET A 30 -19.75 6.59 -12.09
CA MET A 30 -18.71 5.90 -11.35
C MET A 30 -18.23 4.70 -12.18
N SER A 31 -16.97 4.71 -12.59
CA SER A 31 -16.36 3.57 -13.28
C SER A 31 -15.74 2.62 -12.26
N LEU A 32 -16.21 1.40 -12.24
CA LEU A 32 -15.75 0.35 -11.34
C LEU A 32 -14.90 -0.66 -12.12
N TRP A 33 -13.66 -0.89 -11.70
CA TRP A 33 -12.78 -1.89 -12.30
C TRP A 33 -11.86 -2.55 -11.27
N CYS A 34 -11.18 -3.60 -11.67
CA CYS A 34 -10.19 -4.29 -10.85
C CYS A 34 -9.11 -4.94 -11.74
N MET A 35 -8.60 -6.07 -11.32
CA MET A 35 -7.45 -6.78 -11.87
C MET A 35 -7.62 -7.17 -13.36
N GLY A 36 -8.85 -7.32 -13.85
CA GLY A 36 -9.13 -7.52 -15.27
C GLY A 36 -8.59 -6.40 -16.17
N MET A 37 -8.38 -5.20 -15.64
CA MET A 37 -7.77 -4.09 -16.38
C MET A 37 -6.30 -3.88 -15.98
N ASN A 38 -5.98 -3.86 -14.69
CA ASN A 38 -4.64 -3.46 -14.23
C ASN A 38 -3.61 -4.60 -14.19
N GLN A 39 -4.01 -5.86 -14.19
CA GLN A 39 -3.08 -7.01 -14.28
C GLN A 39 -2.86 -7.51 -15.70
N HIS A 40 -2.66 -6.61 -16.64
CA HIS A 40 -2.29 -6.86 -18.03
C HIS A 40 -0.94 -6.25 -18.37
N THR A 41 -0.35 -6.67 -19.47
CA THR A 41 0.94 -6.14 -19.95
C THR A 41 0.94 -4.61 -20.07
N ARG A 42 -0.19 -4.01 -20.42
CA ARG A 42 -0.38 -2.55 -20.50
C ARG A 42 -1.36 -2.01 -19.44
N GLY A 43 -1.47 -2.68 -18.29
CA GLY A 43 -2.45 -2.37 -17.26
C GLY A 43 -2.40 -0.93 -16.75
N THR A 44 -1.21 -0.35 -16.55
CA THR A 44 -1.06 1.05 -16.16
C THR A 44 -1.70 2.01 -17.18
N TRP A 45 -1.53 1.74 -18.49
CA TRP A 45 -2.12 2.58 -19.54
C TRP A 45 -3.62 2.41 -19.65
N ILE A 46 -4.13 1.19 -19.47
CA ILE A 46 -5.57 0.92 -19.42
C ILE A 46 -6.22 1.69 -18.27
N ASN A 47 -5.60 1.67 -17.07
CA ASN A 47 -6.08 2.47 -15.95
C ASN A 47 -6.09 3.97 -16.27
N ASN A 48 -5.04 4.48 -16.92
CA ASN A 48 -4.98 5.88 -17.32
C ASN A 48 -6.11 6.26 -18.30
N LEU A 49 -6.53 5.35 -19.18
CA LEU A 49 -7.66 5.61 -20.07
C LEU A 49 -8.97 5.79 -19.31
N VAL A 50 -9.22 5.01 -18.26
CA VAL A 50 -10.38 5.21 -17.38
C VAL A 50 -10.30 6.58 -16.69
N TYR A 51 -9.14 6.95 -16.14
CA TYR A 51 -8.94 8.27 -15.55
C TYR A 51 -9.16 9.39 -16.58
N ASN A 52 -8.66 9.22 -17.80
CA ASN A 52 -8.83 10.20 -18.88
C ASN A 52 -10.32 10.48 -19.17
N LEU A 53 -11.16 9.46 -19.22
CA LEU A 53 -12.60 9.63 -19.42
C LEU A 53 -13.21 10.53 -18.36
N HIS A 54 -12.89 10.28 -17.09
CA HIS A 54 -13.38 11.08 -15.95
C HIS A 54 -12.82 12.50 -15.94
N LEU A 55 -11.54 12.67 -16.28
CA LEU A 55 -10.89 13.98 -16.34
C LEU A 55 -11.45 14.84 -17.48
N LEU A 56 -11.58 14.29 -18.67
CA LEU A 56 -12.06 15.00 -19.86
C LEU A 56 -13.54 15.39 -19.76
N THR A 57 -14.34 14.62 -19.04
CA THR A 57 -15.78 14.88 -18.87
C THR A 57 -16.11 15.59 -17.55
N GLY A 58 -15.09 15.91 -16.73
CA GLY A 58 -15.28 16.58 -15.43
C GLY A 58 -15.97 15.71 -14.37
N LYS A 59 -16.04 14.39 -14.58
CA LYS A 59 -16.71 13.45 -13.67
C LYS A 59 -15.77 12.93 -12.59
N ILE A 60 -15.11 13.86 -11.89
CA ILE A 60 -14.16 13.59 -10.82
C ILE A 60 -14.33 14.61 -9.69
N SER A 61 -13.90 14.26 -8.49
CA SER A 61 -13.92 15.14 -7.30
C SER A 61 -15.28 15.76 -6.99
N SER A 62 -16.35 15.03 -7.28
CA SER A 62 -17.71 15.38 -6.94
C SER A 62 -18.54 14.17 -6.55
N PRO A 63 -19.54 14.32 -5.65
CA PRO A 63 -20.35 13.18 -5.21
C PRO A 63 -21.01 12.44 -6.36
N GLY A 64 -20.82 11.12 -6.40
CA GLY A 64 -21.35 10.23 -7.43
C GLY A 64 -20.51 10.14 -8.71
N ASN A 65 -19.40 10.87 -8.80
CA ASN A 65 -18.47 10.80 -9.93
C ASN A 65 -17.09 10.31 -9.44
N SER A 66 -16.63 9.19 -9.94
CA SER A 66 -15.30 8.66 -9.58
C SER A 66 -14.80 7.59 -10.54
N PRO A 67 -13.52 7.62 -10.94
CA PRO A 67 -12.81 6.42 -11.35
C PRO A 67 -12.48 5.63 -10.07
N PHE A 68 -13.08 4.45 -9.87
CA PHE A 68 -13.00 3.71 -8.62
C PHE A 68 -12.47 2.30 -8.83
N SER A 69 -11.23 2.06 -8.41
CA SER A 69 -10.63 0.73 -8.43
C SER A 69 -11.13 -0.12 -7.25
N LEU A 70 -11.79 -1.23 -7.57
CA LEU A 70 -12.28 -2.21 -6.59
C LEU A 70 -11.16 -3.20 -6.22
N THR A 71 -10.08 -2.70 -5.65
CA THR A 71 -8.99 -3.56 -5.18
C THR A 71 -9.49 -4.42 -4.02
N GLY A 72 -9.42 -5.74 -4.19
CA GLY A 72 -10.06 -6.69 -3.26
C GLY A 72 -9.22 -7.08 -2.05
N GLN A 73 -7.89 -6.95 -2.12
CA GLN A 73 -7.03 -7.31 -0.99
C GLN A 73 -7.20 -6.32 0.15
N PRO A 74 -7.31 -6.80 1.40
CA PRO A 74 -7.31 -5.94 2.57
C PRO A 74 -6.07 -5.05 2.59
N SER A 75 -6.26 -3.75 2.75
CA SER A 75 -5.19 -2.75 2.79
C SER A 75 -4.26 -2.69 1.57
N ALA A 76 -4.66 -3.17 0.40
CA ALA A 76 -3.82 -3.03 -0.79
C ALA A 76 -3.50 -1.55 -1.11
N CYS A 77 -4.45 -0.65 -0.92
CA CYS A 77 -4.20 0.79 -1.02
C CYS A 77 -3.27 1.29 0.08
N GLY A 78 -3.43 0.82 1.32
CA GLY A 78 -2.58 1.15 2.45
C GLY A 78 -1.17 0.62 2.29
N THR A 79 -0.99 -0.66 1.96
CA THR A 79 0.34 -1.27 1.84
C THR A 79 1.13 -0.78 0.63
N CYS A 80 0.52 -0.74 -0.55
CA CYS A 80 1.27 -0.42 -1.77
C CYS A 80 1.58 1.06 -1.92
N ARG A 81 0.62 1.94 -1.60
CA ARG A 81 0.75 3.37 -1.80
C ARG A 81 1.13 4.11 -0.53
N GLU A 82 0.45 3.84 0.57
CA GLU A 82 0.61 4.61 1.80
C GLU A 82 1.88 4.19 2.55
N VAL A 83 2.12 2.90 2.72
CA VAL A 83 3.30 2.40 3.45
C VAL A 83 4.52 2.23 2.55
N GLY A 84 4.33 2.01 1.25
CA GLY A 84 5.43 1.96 0.28
C GLY A 84 6.19 0.65 0.26
N THR A 85 5.49 -0.48 0.05
CA THR A 85 6.11 -1.82 0.04
C THR A 85 6.87 -2.18 -1.24
N PHE A 86 6.85 -1.34 -2.26
CA PHE A 86 7.63 -1.57 -3.49
C PHE A 86 9.06 -1.04 -3.37
N THR A 87 10.00 -1.68 -4.04
CA THR A 87 11.43 -1.33 -3.98
C THR A 87 11.76 0.11 -4.39
N HIS A 88 10.89 0.76 -5.16
CA HIS A 88 11.05 2.14 -5.61
C HIS A 88 10.29 3.15 -4.73
N ARG A 89 9.58 2.69 -3.71
CA ARG A 89 8.71 3.50 -2.85
C ARG A 89 9.28 3.70 -1.46
N LEU A 90 8.89 4.82 -0.87
CA LEU A 90 8.96 5.15 0.54
C LEU A 90 7.55 5.49 1.02
N PRO A 91 7.28 5.55 2.34
CA PRO A 91 5.94 5.87 2.85
C PRO A 91 5.37 7.18 2.30
N ALA A 92 4.04 7.30 2.28
CA ALA A 92 3.29 8.49 1.86
C ALA A 92 3.59 8.97 0.43
N ASP A 93 3.58 8.03 -0.52
CA ASP A 93 3.84 8.28 -1.96
C ASP A 93 5.25 8.81 -2.29
N MET A 94 6.16 8.83 -1.34
CA MET A 94 7.55 9.19 -1.60
C MET A 94 8.26 8.11 -2.42
N VAL A 95 9.36 8.48 -3.06
CA VAL A 95 10.12 7.58 -3.95
C VAL A 95 11.61 7.59 -3.60
N VAL A 96 12.23 6.42 -3.71
CA VAL A 96 13.63 6.19 -3.39
C VAL A 96 14.59 7.04 -4.25
N MET A 97 14.24 7.29 -5.51
CA MET A 97 15.11 8.06 -6.43
C MET A 97 15.19 9.56 -6.12
N ASN A 98 14.25 10.10 -5.31
CA ASN A 98 14.26 11.50 -4.92
C ASN A 98 15.12 11.70 -3.65
N PRO A 99 16.21 12.49 -3.70
CA PRO A 99 17.08 12.71 -2.56
C PRO A 99 16.40 13.36 -1.37
N ASP A 100 15.46 14.28 -1.58
CA ASP A 100 14.70 14.94 -0.50
C ASP A 100 13.79 13.96 0.22
N HIS A 101 13.20 13.01 -0.51
CA HIS A 101 12.38 11.97 0.07
C HIS A 101 13.21 11.00 0.91
N ARG A 102 14.41 10.62 0.46
CA ARG A 102 15.32 9.79 1.25
C ARG A 102 15.76 10.50 2.52
N ALA A 103 16.19 11.76 2.40
CA ALA A 103 16.63 12.55 3.55
C ALA A 103 15.52 12.67 4.61
N LYS A 104 14.28 12.93 4.18
CA LYS A 104 13.12 12.95 5.09
C LYS A 104 12.86 11.59 5.73
N ALA A 105 12.95 10.50 4.99
CA ALA A 105 12.75 9.16 5.52
C ALA A 105 13.84 8.79 6.53
N GLU A 106 15.10 9.06 6.23
CA GLU A 106 16.24 8.83 7.10
C GLU A 106 16.13 9.64 8.41
N GLU A 107 15.69 10.89 8.33
CA GLU A 107 15.41 11.73 9.50
C GLU A 107 14.30 11.11 10.38
N ILE A 108 13.17 10.72 9.78
CA ILE A 108 12.04 10.13 10.52
C ILE A 108 12.43 8.81 11.18
N TRP A 109 13.16 7.95 10.47
CA TRP A 109 13.64 6.67 11.01
C TRP A 109 14.84 6.80 11.93
N GLY A 110 15.46 7.98 12.01
CA GLY A 110 16.62 8.24 12.85
C GLY A 110 17.85 7.43 12.45
N VAL A 111 18.01 7.17 11.15
CA VAL A 111 19.18 6.49 10.57
C VAL A 111 20.13 7.49 9.93
N PRO A 112 21.43 7.16 9.79
CA PRO A 112 22.39 8.06 9.13
C PRO A 112 22.00 8.41 7.71
N GLY A 113 22.31 9.64 7.27
CA GLY A 113 22.12 10.04 5.88
C GLY A 113 22.90 9.14 4.91
N GLY A 114 22.26 8.76 3.81
CA GLY A 114 22.81 7.82 2.82
C GLY A 114 22.63 6.33 3.16
N THR A 115 21.87 6.01 4.22
CA THR A 115 21.48 4.64 4.55
C THR A 115 20.54 4.06 3.49
N ILE A 116 19.62 4.86 2.98
CA ILE A 116 18.68 4.44 1.93
C ILE A 116 19.38 4.54 0.57
N PRO A 117 19.47 3.42 -0.20
CA PRO A 117 20.07 3.45 -1.53
C PRO A 117 19.36 4.46 -2.45
N ASP A 118 20.10 5.05 -3.39
CA ASP A 118 19.58 6.03 -4.35
C ASP A 118 18.84 5.42 -5.54
N LYS A 119 18.84 4.09 -5.63
CA LYS A 119 18.19 3.31 -6.69
C LYS A 119 17.29 2.23 -6.13
N PRO A 120 16.17 1.94 -6.81
CA PRO A 120 15.35 0.78 -6.49
C PRO A 120 16.16 -0.52 -6.57
N SER A 121 15.84 -1.46 -5.69
CA SER A 121 16.37 -2.82 -5.77
C SER A 121 15.63 -3.64 -6.85
N TYR A 122 15.77 -4.94 -6.85
CA TYR A 122 15.13 -5.83 -7.81
C TYR A 122 13.60 -5.65 -7.87
N SER A 123 13.06 -5.66 -9.09
CA SER A 123 11.63 -5.95 -9.28
C SER A 123 11.33 -7.39 -8.85
N ALA A 124 10.07 -7.72 -8.62
CA ALA A 124 9.67 -9.05 -8.18
C ALA A 124 10.21 -10.19 -9.09
N ILE A 125 10.16 -10.01 -10.41
CA ILE A 125 10.67 -11.00 -11.37
C ILE A 125 12.20 -11.06 -11.35
N GLU A 126 12.88 -9.92 -11.27
CA GLU A 126 14.35 -9.90 -11.20
C GLU A 126 14.86 -10.46 -9.86
N MET A 127 14.13 -10.27 -8.77
CA MET A 127 14.45 -10.90 -7.49
C MET A 127 14.41 -12.43 -7.58
N MET A 128 13.39 -12.99 -8.24
CA MET A 128 13.30 -14.44 -8.45
C MET A 128 14.39 -14.96 -9.41
N ARG A 129 14.78 -14.16 -10.40
CA ARG A 129 15.93 -14.47 -11.26
C ARG A 129 17.25 -14.40 -10.48
N ALA A 130 17.40 -13.43 -9.61
CA ALA A 130 18.57 -13.29 -8.75
C ALA A 130 18.70 -14.46 -7.75
N LEU A 131 17.56 -14.91 -7.18
CA LEU A 131 17.51 -16.12 -6.37
C LEU A 131 17.95 -17.36 -7.16
N ASP A 132 17.47 -17.54 -8.39
CA ASP A 132 17.85 -18.65 -9.27
C ASP A 132 19.37 -18.61 -9.60
N ARG A 133 19.96 -17.43 -9.86
CA ARG A 133 21.40 -17.28 -10.11
C ARG A 133 22.28 -17.42 -8.86
N GLY A 134 21.76 -17.08 -7.68
CA GLY A 134 22.49 -17.06 -6.42
C GLY A 134 22.96 -15.69 -5.96
N ASP A 135 22.52 -14.65 -6.62
CA ASP A 135 22.78 -13.26 -6.18
C ASP A 135 21.98 -12.93 -4.90
N VAL A 136 20.82 -13.56 -4.74
CA VAL A 136 20.02 -13.57 -3.51
C VAL A 136 20.16 -14.94 -2.86
N THR A 137 20.69 -14.99 -1.66
CA THR A 137 20.92 -16.23 -0.90
C THR A 137 19.98 -16.39 0.28
N PHE A 138 19.41 -15.29 0.80
CA PHE A 138 18.39 -15.29 1.83
C PHE A 138 17.09 -14.73 1.24
N PHE A 139 16.01 -15.49 1.35
CA PHE A 139 14.70 -15.08 0.86
C PHE A 139 13.63 -15.39 1.90
N TRP A 140 12.92 -14.37 2.36
CA TRP A 140 11.81 -14.52 3.29
C TRP A 140 10.50 -14.11 2.63
N SER A 141 9.61 -15.06 2.43
CA SER A 141 8.24 -14.84 1.94
C SER A 141 7.26 -14.76 3.10
N MET A 142 6.46 -13.70 3.16
CA MET A 142 5.46 -13.49 4.20
C MET A 142 4.07 -13.38 3.58
N THR A 143 3.13 -14.24 3.99
CA THR A 143 1.71 -14.20 3.64
C THR A 143 1.40 -14.15 2.14
N THR A 144 2.30 -14.65 1.32
CA THR A 144 2.12 -14.82 -0.13
C THR A 144 2.74 -16.14 -0.59
N ASN A 145 2.27 -16.67 -1.72
CA ASN A 145 2.67 -17.98 -2.21
C ASN A 145 3.43 -17.88 -3.56
N PRO A 146 4.65 -17.30 -3.58
CA PRO A 146 5.38 -17.03 -4.81
C PRO A 146 5.73 -18.30 -5.59
N PHE A 147 6.01 -19.40 -4.89
CA PHE A 147 6.35 -20.68 -5.52
C PHE A 147 5.13 -21.48 -6.02
N GLN A 148 3.96 -20.83 -6.08
CA GLN A 148 2.77 -21.27 -6.80
C GLN A 148 2.32 -20.26 -7.86
N SER A 149 2.43 -18.96 -7.60
CA SER A 149 1.78 -17.93 -8.42
C SER A 149 2.70 -17.25 -9.43
N TYR A 150 4.03 -17.40 -9.32
CA TYR A 150 4.97 -16.79 -10.27
C TYR A 150 4.98 -17.49 -11.63
N PRO A 151 5.20 -16.76 -12.73
CA PRO A 151 5.44 -17.38 -14.04
C PRO A 151 6.74 -18.18 -14.04
N LYS A 152 6.86 -19.18 -14.90
CA LYS A 152 8.03 -20.09 -14.98
C LYS A 152 8.33 -20.81 -13.66
N LEU A 153 7.30 -21.26 -12.99
CA LEU A 153 7.30 -21.78 -11.63
C LEU A 153 8.36 -22.84 -11.37
N ASN A 154 8.47 -23.84 -12.27
CA ASN A 154 9.44 -24.93 -12.10
C ASN A 154 10.88 -24.43 -12.01
N ARG A 155 11.24 -23.39 -12.77
CA ARG A 155 12.56 -22.76 -12.71
C ARG A 155 12.81 -22.15 -11.33
N TYR A 156 11.88 -21.39 -10.81
CA TYR A 156 12.06 -20.66 -9.55
C TYR A 156 12.01 -21.59 -8.34
N ARG A 157 11.15 -22.62 -8.37
CA ARG A 157 11.17 -23.68 -7.35
C ARG A 157 12.52 -24.42 -7.34
N GLY A 158 13.01 -24.82 -8.51
CA GLY A 158 14.32 -25.41 -8.65
C GLY A 158 15.46 -24.48 -8.21
N GLY A 159 15.32 -23.18 -8.48
CA GLY A 159 16.27 -22.16 -8.03
C GLY A 159 16.33 -22.04 -6.51
N ALA A 160 15.19 -22.06 -5.84
CA ALA A 160 15.08 -21.98 -4.36
C ALA A 160 15.73 -23.20 -3.66
N LEU A 161 15.66 -24.37 -4.28
CA LEU A 161 16.19 -25.64 -3.74
C LEU A 161 17.70 -25.85 -4.00
N LYS A 162 18.40 -24.89 -4.64
CA LYS A 162 19.82 -24.99 -4.87
C LYS A 162 20.64 -24.75 -3.58
N ASP A 163 21.77 -25.37 -3.48
CA ASP A 163 22.71 -25.15 -2.37
C ASP A 163 23.07 -23.67 -2.20
N GLY A 164 23.28 -23.27 -0.96
CA GLY A 164 23.63 -21.91 -0.59
C GLY A 164 22.44 -20.93 -0.62
N ARG A 165 21.21 -21.41 -0.73
CA ARG A 165 19.98 -20.64 -0.50
C ARG A 165 19.43 -20.96 0.88
N PHE A 166 18.84 -19.95 1.51
CA PHE A 166 18.13 -20.10 2.77
C PHE A 166 16.75 -19.43 2.62
N ILE A 167 15.71 -20.26 2.61
CA ILE A 167 14.33 -19.85 2.32
C ILE A 167 13.51 -19.91 3.59
N VAL A 168 12.95 -18.79 3.98
CA VAL A 168 11.99 -18.67 5.09
C VAL A 168 10.60 -18.37 4.53
N VAL A 169 9.60 -19.06 5.01
CA VAL A 169 8.20 -18.79 4.65
C VAL A 169 7.37 -18.62 5.90
N SER A 170 6.73 -17.45 6.00
CA SER A 170 5.71 -17.17 7.03
C SER A 170 4.33 -17.25 6.39
N ASP A 171 3.53 -18.22 6.77
CA ASP A 171 2.17 -18.36 6.26
C ASP A 171 1.24 -18.96 7.31
N VAL A 172 -0.07 -18.78 7.09
CA VAL A 172 -1.13 -19.30 7.94
C VAL A 172 -1.36 -20.79 7.68
N TYR A 173 -1.18 -21.21 6.43
CA TYR A 173 -1.39 -22.60 5.99
C TYR A 173 -0.18 -23.15 5.22
N PRO A 174 0.05 -24.48 5.30
CA PRO A 174 0.97 -25.15 4.40
C PRO A 174 0.56 -24.94 2.93
N ASN A 175 1.51 -24.62 2.09
CA ASN A 175 1.28 -24.35 0.67
C ASN A 175 2.55 -24.65 -0.17
N ARG A 176 2.50 -24.39 -1.48
CA ARG A 176 3.61 -24.68 -2.38
C ARG A 176 4.90 -23.93 -2.05
N SER A 177 4.81 -22.79 -1.36
CA SER A 177 6.01 -22.08 -0.92
C SER A 177 6.63 -22.71 0.33
N THR A 178 5.80 -23.25 1.25
CA THR A 178 6.32 -23.98 2.42
C THR A 178 7.05 -25.27 2.05
N GLU A 179 6.74 -25.88 0.88
CA GLU A 179 7.43 -27.10 0.40
C GLU A 179 8.89 -26.87 0.00
N VAL A 180 9.27 -25.63 -0.28
CA VAL A 180 10.66 -25.25 -0.66
C VAL A 180 11.39 -24.48 0.42
N ALA A 181 10.78 -24.32 1.59
CA ALA A 181 11.33 -23.55 2.70
C ALA A 181 12.28 -24.41 3.56
N ASP A 182 13.40 -23.80 3.98
CA ASP A 182 14.27 -24.35 5.03
C ASP A 182 13.64 -24.14 6.42
N VAL A 183 12.92 -23.03 6.59
CA VAL A 183 12.20 -22.70 7.82
C VAL A 183 10.78 -22.21 7.49
N VAL A 184 9.80 -22.79 8.17
CA VAL A 184 8.42 -22.33 8.13
C VAL A 184 8.05 -21.71 9.49
N LEU A 185 7.59 -20.45 9.46
CA LEU A 185 7.13 -19.71 10.62
C LEU A 185 5.59 -19.61 10.57
N PRO A 186 4.85 -20.19 11.52
CA PRO A 186 3.41 -20.07 11.56
C PRO A 186 3.00 -18.60 11.76
N ALA A 187 2.16 -18.08 10.87
CA ALA A 187 1.70 -16.69 10.91
C ALA A 187 0.27 -16.57 11.43
N ALA A 188 0.01 -15.58 12.25
CA ALA A 188 -1.34 -15.26 12.72
C ALA A 188 -2.19 -14.68 11.59
N MET A 189 -3.46 -15.11 11.52
CA MET A 189 -4.47 -14.55 10.63
C MET A 189 -4.83 -13.11 10.99
N TRP A 190 -5.52 -12.43 10.08
CA TRP A 190 -5.98 -11.05 10.31
C TRP A 190 -6.88 -10.89 11.55
N VAL A 191 -7.70 -11.88 11.88
CA VAL A 191 -8.56 -11.88 13.08
C VAL A 191 -7.79 -12.12 14.38
N GLU A 192 -6.57 -12.61 14.27
CA GLU A 192 -5.70 -13.02 15.39
C GLU A 192 -4.64 -11.98 15.72
N LYS A 193 -4.63 -10.84 15.02
CA LYS A 193 -3.68 -9.73 15.20
C LYS A 193 -4.36 -8.39 15.03
N GLU A 194 -3.69 -7.34 15.45
CA GLU A 194 -4.13 -5.96 15.28
C GLU A 194 -3.41 -5.28 14.10
N GLY A 195 -3.97 -4.17 13.62
CA GLY A 195 -3.36 -3.38 12.58
C GLY A 195 -4.24 -2.24 12.08
N ALA A 196 -3.65 -1.38 11.26
CA ALA A 196 -4.38 -0.33 10.55
C ALA A 196 -4.44 -0.66 9.06
N PHE A 197 -5.61 -0.45 8.45
CA PHE A 197 -5.89 -0.80 7.06
C PHE A 197 -6.42 0.42 6.30
N GLY A 198 -5.89 0.66 5.12
CA GLY A 198 -6.41 1.63 4.17
C GLY A 198 -7.31 0.98 3.13
N ASN A 199 -8.32 1.70 2.65
CA ASN A 199 -9.24 1.22 1.63
C ASN A 199 -9.36 2.16 0.42
N GLY A 200 -10.17 1.79 -0.57
CA GLY A 200 -10.35 2.55 -1.82
C GLY A 200 -10.97 3.94 -1.62
N GLU A 201 -11.68 4.21 -0.52
CA GLU A 201 -12.19 5.54 -0.19
C GLU A 201 -11.22 6.39 0.67
N ARG A 202 -9.96 5.97 0.77
CA ARG A 202 -8.93 6.62 1.58
C ARG A 202 -9.22 6.60 3.09
N ARG A 203 -10.02 5.67 3.56
CA ARG A 203 -10.31 5.51 4.98
C ARG A 203 -9.26 4.64 5.61
N THR A 204 -8.58 5.15 6.63
CA THR A 204 -7.77 4.34 7.53
C THR A 204 -8.65 3.84 8.66
N GLN A 205 -8.65 2.53 8.87
CA GLN A 205 -9.45 1.84 9.89
C GLN A 205 -8.50 1.08 10.81
N PHE A 206 -8.81 1.08 12.10
CA PHE A 206 -8.11 0.25 13.05
C PHE A 206 -8.83 -1.08 13.22
N TRP A 207 -8.06 -2.13 13.29
CA TRP A 207 -8.50 -3.51 13.34
C TRP A 207 -8.01 -4.15 14.62
N ARG A 208 -8.92 -4.59 15.46
CA ARG A 208 -8.61 -5.24 16.73
C ARG A 208 -8.50 -6.74 16.56
N LYS A 209 -7.61 -7.34 17.32
CA LYS A 209 -7.57 -8.78 17.50
C LYS A 209 -8.90 -9.27 18.07
N MET A 210 -9.48 -10.29 17.44
CA MET A 210 -10.78 -10.86 17.82
C MET A 210 -10.62 -12.20 18.54
N VAL A 211 -9.62 -13.00 18.17
CA VAL A 211 -9.32 -14.32 18.72
C VAL A 211 -7.83 -14.50 18.91
N ASP A 212 -7.44 -15.42 19.78
CA ASP A 212 -6.03 -15.77 19.94
C ASP A 212 -5.53 -16.61 18.76
N ALA A 213 -4.29 -16.40 18.36
CA ALA A 213 -3.65 -17.21 17.34
C ALA A 213 -3.42 -18.64 17.87
N PRO A 214 -3.65 -19.69 17.06
CA PRO A 214 -3.47 -21.06 17.50
C PRO A 214 -1.98 -21.42 17.64
N GLY A 215 -1.68 -22.27 18.60
CA GLY A 215 -0.35 -22.85 18.83
C GLY A 215 0.75 -21.76 18.96
N ASP A 216 1.83 -21.91 18.21
CA ASP A 216 2.97 -20.99 18.21
C ASP A 216 2.87 -19.88 17.18
N SER A 217 1.73 -19.71 16.51
CA SER A 217 1.53 -18.68 15.50
C SER A 217 1.72 -17.29 16.07
N LYS A 218 2.47 -16.46 15.34
CA LYS A 218 2.78 -15.06 15.71
C LYS A 218 2.42 -14.12 14.57
N SER A 219 2.12 -12.85 14.91
CA SER A 219 1.89 -11.83 13.88
C SER A 219 3.16 -11.59 13.06
N ASP A 220 2.97 -11.16 11.80
CA ASP A 220 4.10 -10.82 10.92
C ASP A 220 4.98 -9.73 11.54
N LEU A 221 4.35 -8.74 12.19
CA LEU A 221 5.04 -7.69 12.92
C LEU A 221 5.95 -8.27 14.02
N TRP A 222 5.42 -9.18 14.84
CA TRP A 222 6.23 -9.84 15.89
C TRP A 222 7.43 -10.59 15.30
N GLN A 223 7.23 -11.33 14.21
CA GLN A 223 8.28 -12.09 13.55
C GLN A 223 9.39 -11.17 13.02
N ILE A 224 9.03 -10.06 12.37
CA ILE A 224 9.99 -9.06 11.86
C ILE A 224 10.77 -8.43 13.02
N LEU A 225 10.10 -8.05 14.08
CA LEU A 225 10.75 -7.39 15.22
C LEU A 225 11.69 -8.31 15.98
N GLU A 226 11.30 -9.55 16.20
CA GLU A 226 12.15 -10.54 16.85
C GLU A 226 13.37 -10.91 16.00
N PHE A 227 13.20 -10.97 14.68
CA PHE A 227 14.32 -11.13 13.75
C PHE A 227 15.27 -9.91 13.83
N ALA A 228 14.74 -8.70 13.75
CA ALA A 228 15.52 -7.47 13.83
C ALA A 228 16.29 -7.35 15.16
N LYS A 229 15.67 -7.72 16.28
CA LYS A 229 16.35 -7.79 17.60
C LYS A 229 17.56 -8.71 17.57
N ARG A 230 17.40 -9.92 17.03
CA ARG A 230 18.48 -10.91 16.92
C ARG A 230 19.59 -10.47 15.99
N MET A 231 19.25 -9.62 15.01
CA MET A 231 20.24 -8.97 14.13
C MET A 231 20.93 -7.75 14.75
N GLY A 232 20.63 -7.41 16.02
CA GLY A 232 21.22 -6.27 16.72
C GLY A 232 20.54 -4.91 16.45
N HIS A 233 19.37 -4.91 15.81
CA HIS A 233 18.64 -3.69 15.43
C HIS A 233 17.51 -3.30 16.40
N GLY A 234 17.39 -3.95 17.56
CA GLY A 234 16.33 -3.68 18.54
C GLY A 234 16.22 -2.22 18.96
N ALA A 235 17.35 -1.55 19.19
CA ALA A 235 17.38 -0.15 19.60
C ALA A 235 16.76 0.83 18.58
N LEU A 236 16.74 0.48 17.28
CA LEU A 236 16.10 1.32 16.26
C LEU A 236 14.58 1.39 16.45
N PHE A 237 13.98 0.30 16.88
CA PHE A 237 12.55 0.23 17.14
C PHE A 237 12.18 0.84 18.50
N GLU A 238 13.07 0.76 19.49
CA GLU A 238 12.84 1.37 20.81
C GLU A 238 12.72 2.89 20.75
N ARG A 239 13.40 3.55 19.81
CA ARG A 239 13.30 5.01 19.59
C ARG A 239 11.91 5.44 19.18
N SER A 240 11.22 4.65 18.38
CA SER A 240 9.86 4.94 17.92
C SER A 240 8.83 4.93 19.06
N PHE A 241 9.21 4.42 20.24
CA PHE A 241 8.33 4.26 21.40
C PHE A 241 8.57 5.27 22.51
N GLN A 242 9.67 6.02 22.47
CA GLN A 242 9.98 7.02 23.47
C GLN A 242 8.92 8.12 23.50
N GLY A 243 8.23 8.26 24.64
CA GLY A 243 7.21 9.28 24.84
C GLY A 243 5.75 8.80 24.66
N HIS A 244 5.52 7.53 24.41
CA HIS A 244 4.17 6.96 24.36
C HIS A 244 3.87 6.11 25.60
N ASP A 245 2.89 6.54 26.39
CA ASP A 245 2.38 5.72 27.51
C ASP A 245 1.60 4.52 26.99
N ILE A 246 1.96 3.32 27.48
CA ILE A 246 1.19 2.10 27.19
C ILE A 246 0.02 2.04 28.16
N PRO A 247 -1.23 1.99 27.68
CA PRO A 247 -2.36 1.63 28.51
C PRO A 247 -2.11 0.29 29.20
N ARG A 248 -2.49 0.18 30.48
CA ARG A 248 -2.28 -1.03 31.28
C ARG A 248 -2.88 -2.29 30.65
N GLU A 249 -4.02 -2.15 29.98
CA GLU A 249 -4.76 -3.19 29.28
C GLU A 249 -4.00 -3.77 28.06
N HIS A 250 -3.01 -3.05 27.56
CA HIS A 250 -2.15 -3.49 26.46
C HIS A 250 -0.77 -3.99 26.93
N ARG A 251 -0.54 -4.02 28.25
CA ARG A 251 0.69 -4.59 28.84
C ARG A 251 0.51 -6.09 28.95
N SER A 252 1.22 -6.86 28.15
CA SER A 252 1.32 -8.30 28.35
C SER A 252 2.18 -8.59 29.60
N SER A 253 1.81 -9.64 30.35
CA SER A 253 2.65 -10.21 31.42
C SER A 253 3.93 -10.84 30.88
N ASP A 254 3.97 -11.17 29.59
CA ASP A 254 5.17 -11.60 28.89
C ASP A 254 5.92 -10.35 28.39
N ALA A 255 7.11 -10.11 28.91
CA ALA A 255 7.94 -8.95 28.56
C ALA A 255 8.25 -8.87 27.07
N SER A 256 8.33 -10.02 26.36
CA SER A 256 8.52 -10.06 24.91
C SER A 256 7.30 -9.58 24.13
N LEU A 257 6.10 -9.80 24.68
CA LEU A 257 4.82 -9.38 24.10
C LEU A 257 4.42 -7.95 24.51
N ALA A 258 4.82 -7.50 25.70
CA ALA A 258 4.62 -6.10 26.13
C ALA A 258 5.31 -5.11 25.19
N TRP A 259 6.45 -5.50 24.65
CA TRP A 259 7.17 -4.73 23.65
C TRP A 259 6.36 -4.61 22.34
N ASN A 260 5.61 -5.64 21.92
CA ASN A 260 4.82 -5.66 20.70
C ASN A 260 3.57 -4.76 20.75
N ALA A 261 2.86 -4.70 21.85
CA ALA A 261 1.70 -3.80 22.01
C ALA A 261 2.09 -2.31 21.95
N TYR A 262 3.32 -2.00 22.33
CA TYR A 262 3.89 -0.65 22.26
C TYR A 262 4.27 -0.26 20.85
N VAL A 263 4.76 -1.22 20.10
CA VAL A 263 5.26 -1.06 18.75
C VAL A 263 4.18 -0.54 17.82
N GLU A 264 2.96 -1.04 17.94
CA GLU A 264 1.87 -0.68 17.02
C GLU A 264 1.55 0.80 17.07
N LYS A 265 1.41 1.39 18.26
CA LYS A 265 1.21 2.83 18.41
C LYS A 265 2.44 3.63 17.96
N GLY A 266 3.62 3.23 18.38
CA GLY A 266 4.87 3.91 18.02
C GLY A 266 5.11 3.90 16.50
N LEU A 267 4.95 2.75 15.84
CA LEU A 267 5.11 2.63 14.39
C LEU A 267 4.03 3.38 13.63
N PHE A 268 2.79 3.41 14.12
CA PHE A 268 1.73 4.18 13.50
C PHE A 268 2.01 5.69 13.59
N GLU A 269 2.44 6.20 14.75
CA GLU A 269 2.79 7.61 14.91
C GLU A 269 4.04 7.99 14.11
N GLU A 270 5.02 7.10 13.99
CA GLU A 270 6.16 7.28 13.09
C GLU A 270 5.68 7.37 11.64
N TYR A 271 4.86 6.42 11.19
CA TYR A 271 4.29 6.43 9.84
C TYR A 271 3.49 7.71 9.57
N ARG A 272 2.71 8.18 10.54
CA ARG A 272 1.93 9.43 10.43
C ARG A 272 2.79 10.65 10.09
N ARG A 273 4.04 10.69 10.57
CA ARG A 273 5.00 11.78 10.28
C ARG A 273 5.34 11.89 8.79
N PHE A 274 5.34 10.80 8.04
CA PHE A 274 5.62 10.81 6.60
C PHE A 274 4.56 11.56 5.80
N GLY A 275 3.29 11.40 6.15
CA GLY A 275 2.16 12.00 5.45
C GLY A 275 1.81 13.43 5.89
N SER A 276 2.30 13.86 7.06
CA SER A 276 1.93 15.14 7.66
C SER A 276 2.34 16.33 6.80
N GLY A 277 1.40 17.24 6.53
CA GLY A 277 1.61 18.44 5.73
C GLY A 277 1.70 18.21 4.21
N HIS A 278 1.38 16.98 3.74
CA HIS A 278 1.50 16.62 2.32
C HIS A 278 0.20 16.09 1.71
N GLY A 279 -0.92 16.22 2.42
CA GLY A 279 -2.21 15.75 1.95
C GLY A 279 -2.45 14.24 2.18
N HIS A 280 -1.60 13.60 2.99
CA HIS A 280 -1.76 12.23 3.50
C HIS A 280 -1.86 12.22 5.03
N ASP A 281 -2.27 13.32 5.62
CA ASP A 281 -2.33 13.51 7.07
C ASP A 281 -3.29 12.50 7.70
N LEU A 282 -2.79 11.74 8.66
CA LEU A 282 -3.59 10.82 9.47
C LEU A 282 -3.90 11.43 10.83
N ALA A 283 -5.03 11.07 11.40
CA ALA A 283 -5.34 11.38 12.78
C ALA A 283 -4.35 10.66 13.73
N PRO A 284 -4.18 11.11 14.98
CA PRO A 284 -3.44 10.36 15.98
C PRO A 284 -4.01 8.95 16.17
N PHE A 285 -3.15 8.00 16.51
CA PHE A 285 -3.50 6.58 16.71
C PHE A 285 -4.77 6.40 17.55
N ASP A 286 -4.85 7.09 18.69
CA ASP A 286 -5.97 6.95 19.63
C ASP A 286 -7.33 7.39 19.05
N ALA A 287 -7.34 8.22 18.00
CA ALA A 287 -8.58 8.61 17.35
C ALA A 287 -9.22 7.44 16.59
N TYR A 288 -8.40 6.55 16.02
CA TYR A 288 -8.88 5.39 15.28
C TYR A 288 -9.49 4.31 16.17
N HIS A 289 -9.15 4.28 17.47
CA HIS A 289 -9.79 3.40 18.44
C HIS A 289 -11.22 3.83 18.80
N LYS A 290 -11.54 5.10 18.59
CA LYS A 290 -12.84 5.70 18.94
C LYS A 290 -13.81 5.80 17.77
N THR A 291 -13.31 5.59 16.55
CA THR A 291 -14.09 5.73 15.31
C THR A 291 -14.01 4.46 14.46
N ARG A 292 -14.92 4.34 13.47
CA ARG A 292 -14.85 3.25 12.47
C ARG A 292 -13.85 3.52 11.35
N GLY A 293 -13.01 4.55 11.51
CA GLY A 293 -12.04 4.99 10.55
C GLY A 293 -12.29 6.40 10.05
N LEU A 294 -11.23 7.04 9.56
CA LEU A 294 -11.23 8.41 9.07
C LEU A 294 -10.60 8.48 7.68
N ARG A 295 -11.19 9.28 6.80
CA ARG A 295 -10.65 9.52 5.44
C ARG A 295 -9.58 10.59 5.49
N TRP A 296 -8.39 10.23 5.05
CA TRP A 296 -7.29 11.20 4.96
C TRP A 296 -7.42 12.14 3.75
N PRO A 297 -6.84 13.35 3.79
CA PRO A 297 -6.17 13.95 4.92
C PRO A 297 -7.12 14.27 6.08
N VAL A 298 -6.62 14.10 7.32
CA VAL A 298 -7.30 14.51 8.53
C VAL A 298 -6.57 15.72 9.07
N VAL A 299 -7.16 16.89 8.93
CA VAL A 299 -6.59 18.17 9.37
C VAL A 299 -7.49 18.77 10.43
N ASP A 300 -6.90 19.24 11.53
CA ASP A 300 -7.62 19.79 12.69
C ASP A 300 -8.75 18.86 13.20
N GLY A 301 -8.46 17.53 13.19
CA GLY A 301 -9.39 16.51 13.64
C GLY A 301 -10.58 16.23 12.69
N LYS A 302 -10.60 16.82 11.50
CA LYS A 302 -11.66 16.65 10.50
C LYS A 302 -11.18 15.81 9.33
N GLU A 303 -11.96 14.77 8.98
CA GLU A 303 -11.71 13.97 7.77
C GLU A 303 -12.05 14.72 6.48
N THR A 304 -11.35 14.41 5.41
CA THR A 304 -11.60 14.97 4.08
C THR A 304 -12.50 14.04 3.27
N VAL A 305 -13.74 14.45 3.04
CA VAL A 305 -14.72 13.63 2.30
C VAL A 305 -14.43 13.60 0.80
N ILE A 306 -14.07 14.74 0.22
CA ILE A 306 -13.79 14.89 -1.21
C ILE A 306 -12.40 15.49 -1.38
N ARG A 307 -11.55 14.80 -2.16
CA ARG A 307 -10.20 15.26 -2.49
C ARG A 307 -10.21 16.26 -3.64
N TYR A 308 -9.19 17.11 -3.63
CA TYR A 308 -8.84 18.03 -4.72
C TYR A 308 -9.90 19.09 -5.03
N ARG A 309 -10.89 19.26 -4.19
CA ARG A 309 -11.97 20.23 -4.40
C ARG A 309 -11.98 21.30 -3.33
N GLU A 310 -12.08 22.56 -3.77
CA GLU A 310 -12.24 23.72 -2.91
C GLU A 310 -13.45 23.56 -1.96
N GLY A 311 -13.29 23.98 -0.71
CA GLY A 311 -14.30 23.88 0.34
C GLY A 311 -14.41 22.49 1.00
N TYR A 312 -13.75 21.47 0.47
CA TYR A 312 -13.73 20.11 1.00
C TYR A 312 -12.33 19.62 1.37
N ASP A 313 -11.35 19.89 0.51
CA ASP A 313 -9.95 19.50 0.72
C ASP A 313 -9.15 20.68 1.27
N PRO A 314 -8.59 20.56 2.50
CA PRO A 314 -7.88 21.67 3.15
C PRO A 314 -6.62 22.13 2.38
N TYR A 315 -6.12 21.30 1.46
CA TYR A 315 -4.95 21.61 0.63
C TYR A 315 -5.30 22.32 -0.68
N VAL A 316 -6.58 22.52 -0.97
CA VAL A 316 -7.02 23.25 -2.18
C VAL A 316 -7.27 24.73 -1.83
N PRO A 317 -6.52 25.67 -2.44
CA PRO A 317 -6.68 27.09 -2.17
C PRO A 317 -8.07 27.61 -2.58
N LYS A 318 -8.53 28.65 -1.88
CA LYS A 318 -9.74 29.38 -2.25
C LYS A 318 -9.62 29.96 -3.66
N GLY A 319 -10.64 29.78 -4.48
CA GLY A 319 -10.70 30.21 -5.87
C GLY A 319 -10.08 29.21 -6.88
N ALA A 320 -9.53 28.09 -6.41
CA ALA A 320 -8.93 27.09 -7.30
C ALA A 320 -9.93 26.09 -7.89
N GLY A 321 -11.15 25.99 -7.33
CA GLY A 321 -12.17 25.03 -7.74
C GLY A 321 -11.73 23.59 -7.55
N VAL A 322 -11.07 22.99 -8.55
CA VAL A 322 -10.41 21.68 -8.47
C VAL A 322 -8.90 21.86 -8.71
N SER A 323 -8.08 21.37 -7.78
CA SER A 323 -6.61 21.44 -7.89
C SER A 323 -5.97 20.13 -7.45
N PHE A 324 -5.18 19.53 -8.34
CA PHE A 324 -4.34 18.37 -8.05
C PHE A 324 -2.99 18.84 -7.49
N TYR A 325 -2.99 19.44 -6.32
CA TYR A 325 -1.87 20.14 -5.69
C TYR A 325 -0.58 19.31 -5.58
N GLY A 326 -0.69 17.98 -5.56
CA GLY A 326 0.46 17.06 -5.62
C GLY A 326 1.17 17.08 -6.98
N ASN A 327 0.52 17.58 -8.04
CA ASN A 327 1.12 17.68 -9.37
C ASN A 327 1.74 19.07 -9.61
N LYS A 328 2.83 19.35 -8.91
CA LYS A 328 3.55 20.64 -9.02
C LYS A 328 4.06 20.90 -10.43
N ALA A 329 4.52 19.88 -11.16
CA ALA A 329 5.03 20.00 -12.52
C ALA A 329 3.98 20.50 -13.53
N ALA A 330 2.70 20.20 -13.30
CA ALA A 330 1.59 20.67 -14.12
C ALA A 330 0.77 21.78 -13.44
N ALA A 331 1.33 22.47 -12.46
CA ALA A 331 0.68 23.56 -11.73
C ALA A 331 -0.72 23.17 -11.17
N GLY A 332 -0.83 21.99 -10.61
CA GLY A 332 -2.09 21.45 -10.05
C GLY A 332 -3.09 20.94 -11.08
N ARG A 333 -2.78 20.97 -12.38
CA ARG A 333 -3.65 20.45 -13.44
C ARG A 333 -3.49 18.95 -13.62
N ALA A 334 -4.52 18.31 -14.16
CA ALA A 334 -4.46 16.92 -14.58
C ALA A 334 -3.63 16.75 -15.86
N VAL A 335 -3.00 15.59 -15.99
CA VAL A 335 -2.30 15.19 -17.22
C VAL A 335 -3.08 14.04 -17.85
N VAL A 336 -3.51 14.23 -19.09
CA VAL A 336 -4.18 13.18 -19.90
C VAL A 336 -3.11 12.45 -20.68
N TRP A 337 -2.99 11.16 -20.46
CA TRP A 337 -2.02 10.28 -21.14
C TRP A 337 -2.72 9.51 -22.25
N LEU A 338 -2.43 9.87 -23.48
CA LEU A 338 -2.84 9.10 -24.65
C LEU A 338 -1.59 8.40 -25.21
N ARG A 339 -1.40 7.15 -24.83
CA ARG A 339 -0.40 6.28 -25.45
C ARG A 339 -1.09 5.10 -26.12
N PRO A 340 -0.66 4.74 -27.34
CA PRO A 340 -1.19 3.59 -28.07
C PRO A 340 -0.82 2.25 -27.43
#